data_2134d4ec92071978be31e3c9aac64083
#
_entry.id   2134d4ec92071978be31e3c9aac64083
#
_cell.length_a   1.000
_cell.length_b   1.000
_cell.length_c   1.000
_cell.angle_alpha   90.00
_cell.angle_beta   90.00
_cell.angle_gamma   90.00
#
_symmetry.space_group_name_H-M   'P 1'
#
loop_
_entity.id
_entity.type
_entity.pdbx_description
1 polymer ?
#
loop_
_entity_poly.entity_id
_entity_poly.type
_entity_poly.pdbx_seq_one_letter_code
_entity_poly.pdbx_strand_id
1 'polypeptide(L)'
;MLHTGVFPSSLKISKIIPLHKKGDVNLLSNYRPISLLPTLSKIFERIIYNQLYTYFDNNNLLTEHQYGFRSKHSTELAAIKLIDNVKYEIDQKHTPVNIYIDLSKAFDTLNFDILLYKLRYYGVTGASFDLIKSYLTERKQYRYVNLRIQNIYL
;
A
#
# COMPACT_ATOMS: atom_id res chain seq x y z
N MET A 1 21.78 -3.35 7.44
CA MET A 1 20.49 -3.03 6.83
C MET A 1 20.04 -1.60 7.14
N LEU A 2 19.67 -1.25 8.37
CA LEU A 2 19.23 0.13 8.70
C LEU A 2 20.34 1.18 8.49
N HIS A 3 21.59 0.87 8.82
CA HIS A 3 22.73 1.78 8.60
C HIS A 3 23.24 1.78 7.15
N THR A 4 23.08 0.67 6.43
CA THR A 4 23.60 0.53 5.06
C THR A 4 22.62 0.93 3.98
N GLY A 5 21.34 1.16 4.32
CA GLY A 5 20.30 1.45 3.35
C GLY A 5 19.98 0.31 2.37
N VAL A 6 20.40 -0.94 2.67
CA VAL A 6 20.22 -2.08 1.77
C VAL A 6 19.26 -3.08 2.38
N PHE A 7 18.16 -3.40 1.67
CA PHE A 7 17.24 -4.46 2.06
C PHE A 7 17.71 -5.81 1.49
N PRO A 8 17.83 -6.88 2.31
CA PRO A 8 18.34 -8.16 1.86
C PRO A 8 17.54 -8.78 0.72
N SER A 9 18.21 -9.21 -0.35
CA SER A 9 17.55 -9.79 -1.53
C SER A 9 16.76 -11.06 -1.21
N SER A 10 17.25 -11.89 -0.28
CA SER A 10 16.55 -13.09 0.19
C SER A 10 15.18 -12.81 0.83
N LEU A 11 14.99 -11.61 1.37
CA LEU A 11 13.73 -11.18 1.98
C LEU A 11 12.78 -10.50 0.99
N LYS A 12 13.21 -10.25 -0.25
CA LYS A 12 12.40 -9.69 -1.33
C LYS A 12 11.64 -10.73 -2.16
N ILE A 13 11.82 -12.02 -1.84
CA ILE A 13 11.21 -13.12 -2.58
C ILE A 13 9.87 -13.46 -1.94
N SER A 14 8.78 -13.39 -2.69
CA SER A 14 7.44 -13.73 -2.22
C SER A 14 6.89 -14.98 -2.92
N LYS A 15 6.13 -15.77 -2.17
CA LYS A 15 5.31 -16.86 -2.71
C LYS A 15 3.94 -16.33 -3.06
N ILE A 16 3.49 -16.55 -4.30
CA ILE A 16 2.14 -16.16 -4.74
C ILE A 16 1.16 -17.30 -4.50
N ILE A 17 0.06 -16.97 -3.84
CA ILE A 17 -1.10 -17.86 -3.71
C ILE A 17 -2.29 -17.20 -4.39
N PRO A 18 -2.82 -17.78 -5.48
CA PRO A 18 -4.03 -17.28 -6.11
C PRO A 18 -5.24 -17.61 -5.23
N LEU A 19 -5.95 -16.59 -4.77
CA LEU A 19 -7.20 -16.73 -4.03
C LEU A 19 -8.37 -16.44 -4.96
N HIS A 20 -9.25 -17.43 -5.16
CA HIS A 20 -10.48 -17.24 -5.93
C HIS A 20 -11.40 -16.24 -5.23
N LYS A 21 -11.87 -15.21 -5.97
CA LYS A 21 -12.76 -14.17 -5.46
C LYS A 21 -14.23 -14.49 -5.68
N LYS A 22 -14.60 -14.74 -6.93
CA LYS A 22 -15.97 -15.06 -7.38
C LYS A 22 -15.96 -15.38 -8.88
N GLY A 23 -17.02 -15.98 -9.39
CA GLY A 23 -17.20 -16.28 -10.81
C GLY A 23 -16.55 -17.59 -11.23
N ASP A 24 -16.31 -17.76 -12.54
CA ASP A 24 -15.76 -18.99 -13.09
C ASP A 24 -14.32 -19.22 -12.60
N VAL A 25 -14.06 -20.41 -12.07
CA VAL A 25 -12.74 -20.84 -11.53
C VAL A 25 -11.67 -20.98 -12.61
N ASN A 26 -12.06 -21.09 -13.87
CA ASN A 26 -11.14 -21.19 -15.01
C ASN A 26 -10.63 -19.82 -15.49
N LEU A 27 -11.21 -18.73 -15.03
CA LEU A 27 -10.81 -17.39 -15.42
C LEU A 27 -9.81 -16.79 -14.41
N LEU A 28 -8.59 -16.50 -14.88
CA LEU A 28 -7.53 -15.91 -14.04
C LEU A 28 -7.91 -14.54 -13.46
N SER A 29 -8.74 -13.76 -14.16
CA SER A 29 -9.27 -12.48 -13.67
C SER A 29 -10.11 -12.59 -12.39
N ASN A 30 -10.61 -13.78 -12.08
CA ASN A 30 -11.40 -14.07 -10.89
C ASN A 30 -10.55 -14.41 -9.66
N TYR A 31 -9.22 -14.37 -9.80
CA TYR A 31 -8.29 -14.64 -8.71
C TYR A 31 -7.58 -13.37 -8.25
N ARG A 32 -7.35 -13.29 -6.94
CA ARG A 32 -6.47 -12.30 -6.32
C ARG A 32 -5.13 -12.95 -5.99
N PRO A 33 -4.00 -12.45 -6.52
CA PRO A 33 -2.69 -12.95 -6.11
C PRO A 33 -2.36 -12.44 -4.71
N ILE A 34 -2.22 -13.36 -3.76
CA ILE A 34 -1.77 -13.01 -2.41
C ILE A 34 -0.28 -13.31 -2.32
N SER A 35 0.52 -12.28 -2.04
CA SER A 35 1.96 -12.40 -1.84
C SER A 35 2.30 -12.74 -0.40
N LEU A 36 2.87 -13.93 -0.17
CA LEU A 36 3.39 -14.33 1.12
C LEU A 36 4.89 -14.07 1.19
N LEU A 37 5.27 -13.14 2.04
CA LEU A 37 6.67 -12.80 2.34
C LEU A 37 7.21 -13.62 3.53
N PRO A 38 8.53 -13.80 3.63
CA PRO A 38 9.16 -14.36 4.82
C PRO A 38 8.78 -13.59 6.09
N THR A 39 8.65 -14.28 7.22
CA THR A 39 8.27 -13.65 8.50
C THR A 39 9.22 -12.52 8.89
N LEU A 40 10.53 -12.69 8.68
CA LEU A 40 11.50 -11.62 8.94
C LEU A 40 11.25 -10.38 8.08
N SER A 41 10.84 -10.54 6.81
CA SER A 41 10.46 -9.40 5.97
C SER A 41 9.34 -8.58 6.60
N LYS A 42 8.31 -9.25 7.12
CA LYS A 42 7.18 -8.57 7.80
C LYS A 42 7.59 -7.80 9.06
N ILE A 43 8.59 -8.30 9.80
CA ILE A 43 9.13 -7.59 10.96
C ILE A 43 9.81 -6.29 10.50
N PHE A 44 10.66 -6.35 9.48
CA PHE A 44 11.32 -5.17 8.93
C PHE A 44 10.33 -4.18 8.32
N GLU A 45 9.34 -4.67 7.57
CA GLU A 45 8.24 -3.85 7.05
C GLU A 45 7.53 -3.10 8.18
N ARG A 46 7.25 -3.78 9.29
CA ARG A 46 6.61 -3.14 10.45
C ARG A 46 7.46 -2.06 11.08
N ILE A 47 8.78 -2.27 11.18
CA ILE A 47 9.72 -1.28 11.71
C ILE A 47 9.75 -0.05 10.79
N ILE A 48 9.91 -0.26 9.47
CA ILE A 48 9.92 0.82 8.47
C ILE A 48 8.61 1.58 8.51
N TYR A 49 7.48 0.86 8.54
CA TYR A 49 6.15 1.47 8.63
C TYR A 49 6.02 2.35 9.87
N ASN A 50 6.37 1.86 11.05
CA ASN A 50 6.22 2.62 12.29
C ASN A 50 7.06 3.90 12.26
N GLN A 51 8.31 3.83 11.82
CA GLN A 51 9.20 4.99 11.73
C GLN A 51 8.69 6.01 10.70
N LEU A 52 8.31 5.55 9.51
CA LEU A 52 7.83 6.40 8.44
C LEU A 52 6.48 7.05 8.80
N TYR A 53 5.58 6.27 9.40
CA TYR A 53 4.28 6.76 9.86
C TYR A 53 4.43 7.84 10.93
N THR A 54 5.26 7.58 11.95
CA THR A 54 5.54 8.57 13.01
C THR A 54 6.16 9.85 12.44
N TYR A 55 7.07 9.71 11.48
CA TYR A 55 7.66 10.86 10.82
C TYR A 55 6.60 11.69 10.06
N PHE A 56 5.72 11.04 9.31
CA PHE A 56 4.68 11.73 8.55
C PHE A 56 3.63 12.38 9.46
N ASP A 57 3.24 11.69 10.52
CA ASP A 57 2.26 12.20 11.48
C ASP A 57 2.81 13.42 12.25
N ASN A 58 4.03 13.33 12.77
CA ASN A 58 4.69 14.42 13.50
C ASN A 58 4.94 15.68 12.64
N ASN A 59 5.09 15.51 11.32
CA ASN A 59 5.31 16.61 10.39
C ASN A 59 4.02 17.06 9.68
N ASN A 60 2.85 16.57 10.07
CA ASN A 60 1.54 16.88 9.47
C ASN A 60 1.51 16.67 7.94
N LEU A 61 2.19 15.62 7.44
CA LEU A 61 2.27 15.30 6.01
C LEU A 61 1.08 14.48 5.51
N LEU A 62 0.25 13.97 6.44
CA LEU A 62 -0.95 13.20 6.11
C LEU A 62 -2.18 14.11 6.18
N THR A 63 -2.98 14.11 5.12
CA THR A 63 -4.21 14.90 5.08
C THR A 63 -5.25 14.41 6.10
N GLU A 64 -6.00 15.33 6.70
CA GLU A 64 -7.10 15.01 7.63
C GLU A 64 -8.24 14.24 6.97
N HIS A 65 -8.37 14.33 5.64
CA HIS A 65 -9.40 13.65 4.85
C HIS A 65 -9.04 12.20 4.50
N GLN A 66 -7.86 11.72 4.89
CA GLN A 66 -7.47 10.33 4.69
C GLN A 66 -7.95 9.47 5.86
N TYR A 67 -8.94 8.62 5.63
CA TYR A 67 -9.48 7.70 6.63
C TYR A 67 -8.93 6.28 6.53
N GLY A 68 -8.44 5.86 5.36
CA GLY A 68 -7.79 4.55 5.18
C GLY A 68 -6.34 4.55 5.66
N PHE A 69 -5.92 3.42 6.28
CA PHE A 69 -4.54 3.19 6.74
C PHE A 69 -3.99 4.20 7.76
N ARG A 70 -4.85 4.94 8.44
CA ARG A 70 -4.48 5.86 9.51
C ARG A 70 -4.94 5.34 10.88
N SER A 71 -4.07 5.53 11.89
CA SER A 71 -4.42 5.27 13.29
C SER A 71 -5.56 6.20 13.71
N LYS A 72 -6.49 5.69 14.53
CA LYS A 72 -7.67 6.43 15.03
C LYS A 72 -8.64 6.90 13.94
N HIS A 73 -8.51 6.42 12.71
CA HIS A 73 -9.44 6.65 11.63
C HIS A 73 -10.11 5.34 11.21
N SER A 74 -11.35 5.42 10.73
CA SER A 74 -12.12 4.24 10.30
C SER A 74 -13.06 4.59 9.14
N THR A 75 -13.61 3.57 8.49
CA THR A 75 -14.63 3.73 7.44
C THR A 75 -15.92 4.33 7.99
N GLU A 76 -16.27 4.03 9.24
CA GLU A 76 -17.43 4.59 9.94
C GLU A 76 -17.27 6.10 10.13
N LEU A 77 -16.07 6.55 10.56
CA LEU A 77 -15.79 7.99 10.70
C LEU A 77 -15.84 8.71 9.35
N ALA A 78 -15.37 8.07 8.28
CA ALA A 78 -15.48 8.62 6.93
C ALA A 78 -16.96 8.79 6.51
N ALA A 79 -17.79 7.79 6.78
CA ALA A 79 -19.20 7.82 6.47
C ALA A 79 -19.94 8.90 7.30
N ILE A 80 -19.66 8.99 8.60
CA ILE A 80 -20.24 10.03 9.48
C ILE A 80 -19.87 11.42 8.95
N LYS A 81 -18.59 11.66 8.65
CA LYS A 81 -18.16 12.96 8.13
C LYS A 81 -18.80 13.32 6.80
N LEU A 82 -18.99 12.34 5.91
CA LEU A 82 -19.71 12.55 4.66
C LEU A 82 -21.16 12.96 4.91
N ILE A 83 -21.86 12.22 5.79
CA ILE A 83 -23.26 12.51 6.13
C ILE A 83 -23.40 13.89 6.77
N ASP A 84 -22.51 14.24 7.69
CA ASP A 84 -22.51 15.56 8.33
C ASP A 84 -22.31 16.69 7.32
N ASN A 85 -21.37 16.53 6.38
CA ASN A 85 -21.15 17.51 5.31
C ASN A 85 -22.40 17.63 4.42
N VAL A 86 -23.01 16.51 4.02
CA VAL A 86 -24.23 16.53 3.20
C VAL A 86 -25.39 17.25 3.92
N LYS A 87 -25.60 16.94 5.21
CA LYS A 87 -26.61 17.58 6.03
C LYS A 87 -26.36 19.09 6.13
N TYR A 88 -25.15 19.49 6.42
CA TYR A 88 -24.76 20.90 6.50
C TYR A 88 -25.07 21.65 5.20
N GLU A 89 -24.71 21.08 4.04
CA GLU A 89 -25.00 21.72 2.73
C GLU A 89 -26.51 21.82 2.46
N ILE A 90 -27.30 20.79 2.83
CA ILE A 90 -28.76 20.84 2.71
C ILE A 90 -29.36 21.94 3.61
N ASP A 91 -28.88 22.06 4.85
CA ASP A 91 -29.33 23.09 5.79
C ASP A 91 -29.04 24.51 5.25
N GLN A 92 -27.93 24.68 4.50
CA GLN A 92 -27.60 25.91 3.77
C GLN A 92 -28.41 26.08 2.48
N LYS A 93 -29.38 25.20 2.21
CA LYS A 93 -30.21 25.18 0.97
C LYS A 93 -29.39 24.93 -0.31
N HIS A 94 -28.22 24.31 -0.18
CA HIS A 94 -27.45 23.84 -1.31
C HIS A 94 -27.90 22.46 -1.75
N THR A 95 -27.61 22.09 -3.01
CA THR A 95 -27.81 20.72 -3.52
C THR A 95 -26.48 20.02 -3.61
N PRO A 96 -26.07 19.21 -2.60
CA PRO A 96 -24.78 18.54 -2.63
C PRO A 96 -24.74 17.44 -3.69
N VAL A 97 -23.63 17.36 -4.45
CA VAL A 97 -23.34 16.28 -5.39
C VAL A 97 -22.10 15.55 -4.90
N ASN A 98 -22.24 14.23 -4.69
CA ASN A 98 -21.12 13.39 -4.27
C ASN A 98 -20.63 12.55 -5.45
N ILE A 99 -19.32 12.56 -5.69
CA ILE A 99 -18.66 11.75 -6.71
C ILE A 99 -17.79 10.70 -6.01
N TYR A 100 -18.04 9.42 -6.29
CA TYR A 100 -17.28 8.30 -5.75
C TYR A 100 -16.37 7.74 -6.84
N ILE A 101 -15.06 7.70 -6.54
CA ILE A 101 -14.03 7.22 -7.49
C ILE A 101 -13.39 5.98 -6.88
N ASP A 102 -13.40 4.86 -7.61
CA ASP A 102 -12.69 3.63 -7.25
C ASP A 102 -11.59 3.33 -8.24
N LEU A 103 -10.39 3.02 -7.73
CA LEU A 103 -9.24 2.68 -8.55
C LEU A 103 -9.11 1.17 -8.69
N SER A 104 -9.23 0.65 -9.90
CA SER A 104 -8.96 -0.76 -10.13
C SER A 104 -7.46 -1.05 -9.99
N LYS A 105 -7.12 -2.08 -9.19
CA LYS A 105 -5.72 -2.51 -8.95
C LYS A 105 -4.80 -1.39 -8.46
N ALA A 106 -5.26 -0.54 -7.55
CA ALA A 106 -4.54 0.65 -7.08
C ALA A 106 -3.08 0.38 -6.67
N PHE A 107 -2.79 -0.76 -6.03
CA PHE A 107 -1.43 -1.13 -5.63
C PHE A 107 -0.57 -1.64 -6.79
N ASP A 108 -1.17 -2.29 -7.79
CA ASP A 108 -0.45 -2.85 -8.93
C ASP A 108 -0.07 -1.76 -9.97
N THR A 109 -0.77 -0.63 -9.95
CA THR A 109 -0.54 0.49 -10.87
C THR A 109 0.36 1.58 -10.29
N LEU A 110 0.94 1.34 -9.11
CA LEU A 110 1.79 2.31 -8.43
C LEU A 110 3.11 2.49 -9.17
N ASN A 111 3.41 3.73 -9.58
CA ASN A 111 4.71 4.07 -10.14
C ASN A 111 5.73 4.33 -9.01
N PHE A 112 6.73 3.47 -8.89
CA PHE A 112 7.73 3.56 -7.82
C PHE A 112 8.67 4.77 -7.95
N ASP A 113 8.94 5.26 -9.15
CA ASP A 113 9.78 6.44 -9.33
C ASP A 113 9.06 7.69 -8.81
N ILE A 114 7.77 7.81 -9.08
CA ILE A 114 6.94 8.88 -8.53
C ILE A 114 6.85 8.76 -7.00
N LEU A 115 6.67 7.56 -6.47
CA LEU A 115 6.64 7.32 -5.03
C LEU A 115 7.96 7.75 -4.37
N LEU A 116 9.09 7.32 -4.92
CA LEU A 116 10.42 7.67 -4.41
C LEU A 116 10.69 9.17 -4.51
N TYR A 117 10.27 9.82 -5.60
CA TYR A 117 10.35 11.27 -5.72
C TYR A 117 9.55 11.98 -4.61
N LYS A 118 8.30 11.54 -4.36
CA LYS A 118 7.48 12.09 -3.28
C LYS A 118 8.09 11.88 -1.90
N LEU A 119 8.68 10.71 -1.63
CA LEU A 119 9.37 10.45 -0.36
C LEU A 119 10.52 11.43 -0.13
N ARG A 120 11.31 11.72 -1.15
CA ARG A 120 12.36 12.76 -1.08
C ARG A 120 11.79 14.15 -0.85
N TYR A 121 10.74 14.50 -1.57
CA TYR A 121 10.05 15.78 -1.41
C TYR A 121 9.54 15.98 0.03
N TYR A 122 9.06 14.91 0.66
CA TYR A 122 8.64 14.92 2.06
C TYR A 122 9.79 14.79 3.07
N GLY A 123 11.04 14.87 2.64
CA GLY A 123 12.21 14.91 3.52
C GLY A 123 12.79 13.56 3.89
N VAL A 124 12.33 12.44 3.32
CA VAL A 124 12.94 11.12 3.53
C VAL A 124 14.22 11.04 2.70
N THR A 125 15.39 11.05 3.35
CA THR A 125 16.71 11.11 2.71
C THR A 125 17.71 10.11 3.30
N GLY A 126 18.91 10.03 2.73
CA GLY A 126 20.00 9.20 3.24
C GLY A 126 19.65 7.72 3.31
N ALA A 127 20.20 7.02 4.31
CA ALA A 127 20.05 5.57 4.47
C ALA A 127 18.58 5.10 4.55
N SER A 128 17.68 5.93 5.09
CA SER A 128 16.26 5.61 5.14
C SER A 128 15.63 5.58 3.74
N PHE A 129 15.96 6.55 2.91
CA PHE A 129 15.51 6.59 1.52
C PHE A 129 16.09 5.41 0.71
N ASP A 130 17.39 5.14 0.86
CA ASP A 130 18.07 4.06 0.14
C ASP A 130 17.49 2.69 0.54
N LEU A 131 17.14 2.52 1.81
CA LEU A 131 16.49 1.32 2.32
C LEU A 131 15.13 1.09 1.67
N ILE A 132 14.29 2.14 1.59
CA ILE A 132 12.97 2.05 0.96
C ILE A 132 13.12 1.79 -0.55
N LYS A 133 14.02 2.50 -1.21
CA LYS A 133 14.33 2.26 -2.62
C LYS A 133 14.77 0.82 -2.84
N SER A 134 15.74 0.33 -2.06
CA SER A 134 16.18 -1.06 -2.12
C SER A 134 15.07 -2.06 -1.85
N TYR A 135 14.15 -1.77 -0.92
CA TYR A 135 12.99 -2.62 -0.62
C TYR A 135 12.01 -2.72 -1.80
N LEU A 136 11.77 -1.62 -2.50
CA LEU A 136 10.79 -1.56 -3.61
C LEU A 136 11.33 -2.13 -4.92
N THR A 137 12.66 -2.10 -5.14
CA THR A 137 13.30 -2.56 -6.37
C THR A 137 13.72 -4.03 -6.31
N GLU A 138 13.85 -4.66 -7.47
CA GLU A 138 14.35 -6.05 -7.62
C GLU A 138 13.57 -7.07 -6.80
N ARG A 139 12.28 -6.88 -6.63
CA ARG A 139 11.41 -7.85 -5.96
C ARG A 139 11.17 -9.02 -6.89
N LYS A 140 11.17 -10.24 -6.32
CA LYS A 140 10.91 -11.47 -7.06
C LYS A 140 9.71 -12.18 -6.45
N GLN A 141 8.94 -12.83 -7.31
CA GLN A 141 7.84 -13.68 -6.86
C GLN A 141 7.88 -15.03 -7.57
N TYR A 142 7.38 -16.05 -6.90
CA TYR A 142 7.25 -17.38 -7.47
C TYR A 142 5.92 -18.01 -7.06
N ARG A 143 5.47 -18.95 -7.88
CA ARG A 143 4.36 -19.84 -7.55
C ARG A 143 4.74 -21.28 -7.81
N TYR A 144 4.14 -22.20 -7.10
CA TYR A 144 4.21 -23.62 -7.44
C TYR A 144 3.16 -23.95 -8.48
N VAL A 145 3.59 -24.55 -9.58
CA VAL A 145 2.71 -25.13 -10.60
C VAL A 145 3.13 -26.56 -10.79
N ASN A 146 2.29 -27.51 -10.43
CA ASN A 146 2.54 -28.95 -10.57
C ASN A 146 3.95 -29.39 -10.14
N LEU A 147 4.35 -29.00 -8.91
CA LEU A 147 5.67 -29.31 -8.32
C LEU A 147 6.88 -28.67 -9.02
N ARG A 148 6.71 -27.77 -10.00
CA ARG A 148 7.81 -27.00 -10.59
C ARG A 148 7.72 -25.54 -10.14
N ILE A 149 8.89 -24.95 -9.81
CA ILE A 149 9.00 -23.54 -9.48
C ILE A 149 9.05 -22.76 -10.80
N GLN A 150 8.13 -21.83 -11.00
CA GLN A 150 8.24 -20.82 -12.06
C GLN A 150 8.60 -19.47 -11.42
N ASN A 151 9.74 -18.90 -11.83
CA ASN A 151 10.14 -17.56 -11.45
C ASN A 151 9.42 -16.56 -12.35
N ILE A 152 8.70 -15.62 -11.76
CA ILE A 152 8.10 -14.50 -12.44
C ILE A 152 8.84 -13.26 -11.98
N TYR A 153 9.54 -12.60 -12.89
CA TYR A 153 10.20 -11.32 -12.65
C TYR A 153 9.18 -10.21 -12.91
N LEU A 154 9.11 -9.25 -12.00
CA LEU A 154 8.34 -8.00 -12.16
C LEU A 154 9.27 -6.88 -12.61
#